data_73c79fc9df704345509c333c7e9e8946
#
_entry.id   73c79fc9df704345509c333c7e9e8946
#
_cell.length_a   1.000
_cell.length_b   1.000
_cell.length_c   1.000
_cell.angle_alpha   90.00
_cell.angle_beta   90.00
_cell.angle_gamma   90.00
#
_symmetry.space_group_name_H-M   'P 1'
#
loop_
_entity.id
_entity.type
_entity.pdbx_description
1 polymer ?
#
loop_
_entity_poly.entity_id
_entity_poly.type
_entity_poly.pdbx_seq_one_letter_code
_entity_poly.pdbx_strand_id
1 'polypeptide(L)'
;MRVEREIDLRRHRPSSRATRALMPASDYRRHELLGEGTFGKVYKGEVVATGRAVAIKKLLKVSSRKEGVELATLREIMLLQELVHENVIELVEVLCAHGGISLVFEYCVTDLEAIVKDRDVLLDAARIKGYMLGTLRGVAYCHDCWVLHRDLKPGNLLLSAEGVVKVADFGLARCYGSPERKYTGQVVTRWYRAPELLFGAKFYGRSVDLWSAGAILAELLLRVPFLPGNSDIEQLSRVFTARGTPTEATWPGVSSLPDYIPFQPQPGRPLRELFSAASDETLSLLDGLLTLDPGARLTARAALAHPYFVTEAPPPAPPAELAPRAKDGSGALAMHQEQKPR
;
A
#
# COMPACT_ATOMS: atom_id res chain seq x y z
N MET A 1 -15.01 -8.96 39.85
CA MET A 1 -13.57 -9.24 39.77
C MET A 1 -13.12 -8.78 38.39
N ARG A 2 -12.56 -7.56 38.29
CA ARG A 2 -11.91 -7.05 37.10
C ARG A 2 -10.50 -7.67 37.01
N VAL A 3 -10.20 -8.35 35.92
CA VAL A 3 -8.84 -8.76 35.63
C VAL A 3 -8.33 -7.76 34.59
N GLU A 4 -7.64 -6.73 35.08
CA GLU A 4 -6.79 -5.88 34.24
C GLU A 4 -5.60 -6.71 33.79
N ARG A 5 -5.57 -7.10 32.50
CA ARG A 5 -4.35 -7.58 31.86
C ARG A 5 -3.62 -6.35 31.33
N GLU A 6 -2.64 -5.90 32.08
CA GLU A 6 -1.59 -5.03 31.56
C GLU A 6 -0.96 -5.70 30.34
N ILE A 7 -1.16 -5.09 29.17
CA ILE A 7 -0.48 -5.50 27.94
C ILE A 7 0.97 -5.02 28.08
N ASP A 8 1.88 -5.95 28.31
CA ASP A 8 3.31 -5.71 28.38
C ASP A 8 3.85 -5.33 26.98
N LEU A 9 3.85 -4.05 26.68
CA LEU A 9 4.38 -3.44 25.46
C LEU A 9 5.92 -3.59 25.31
N ARG A 10 6.59 -4.27 26.24
CA ARG A 10 8.07 -4.38 26.25
C ARG A 10 8.62 -5.60 25.51
N ARG A 11 7.80 -6.52 25.01
CA ARG A 11 8.27 -7.81 24.46
C ARG A 11 8.68 -7.80 22.98
N HIS A 12 8.55 -6.67 22.26
CA HIS A 12 9.06 -6.57 20.89
C HIS A 12 9.89 -5.30 20.69
N ARG A 13 10.91 -5.10 21.52
CA ARG A 13 12.03 -4.26 21.09
C ARG A 13 12.99 -5.13 20.28
N PRO A 14 13.13 -4.94 18.96
CA PRO A 14 14.29 -5.43 18.26
C PRO A 14 15.52 -4.78 18.88
N SER A 15 16.55 -5.59 19.09
CA SER A 15 17.84 -5.21 19.64
C SER A 15 18.32 -3.88 19.11
N SER A 16 18.67 -2.97 20.03
CA SER A 16 19.38 -1.71 19.86
C SER A 16 19.91 -1.45 18.44
N ARG A 17 19.16 -0.64 17.64
CA ARG A 17 19.83 0.20 16.66
C ARG A 17 20.78 1.09 17.49
N ALA A 18 22.06 0.80 17.46
CA ALA A 18 23.09 1.72 17.92
C ALA A 18 22.70 3.09 17.35
N THR A 19 22.77 4.13 18.21
CA THR A 19 22.51 5.52 17.84
C THR A 19 23.36 5.82 16.60
N ARG A 20 22.75 5.66 15.41
CA ARG A 20 23.45 5.93 14.15
C ARG A 20 23.68 7.43 14.16
N ALA A 21 24.93 7.86 14.17
CA ALA A 21 25.27 9.26 14.08
C ALA A 21 24.56 9.83 12.83
N LEU A 22 23.80 10.91 13.02
CA LEU A 22 23.12 11.59 11.91
C LEU A 22 24.17 12.00 10.89
N MET A 23 24.07 11.47 9.67
CA MET A 23 24.98 11.82 8.58
C MET A 23 24.62 13.23 8.09
N PRO A 24 25.61 14.11 7.86
CA PRO A 24 25.33 15.42 7.30
C PRO A 24 24.77 15.32 5.87
N ALA A 25 23.98 16.29 5.46
CA ALA A 25 23.37 16.31 4.12
C ALA A 25 24.41 16.29 2.97
N SER A 26 25.67 16.67 3.26
CA SER A 26 26.81 16.58 2.34
C SER A 26 27.21 15.15 1.96
N ASP A 27 26.83 14.16 2.76
CA ASP A 27 27.17 12.76 2.54
C ASP A 27 26.26 12.10 1.48
N TYR A 28 25.30 12.86 0.97
CA TYR A 28 24.39 12.44 -0.09
C TYR A 28 24.54 13.34 -1.32
N ARG A 29 24.76 12.73 -2.48
CA ARG A 29 24.70 13.43 -3.77
C ARG A 29 23.33 13.20 -4.40
N ARG A 30 22.65 14.28 -4.76
CA ARG A 30 21.36 14.24 -5.44
C ARG A 30 21.56 14.27 -6.95
N HIS A 31 20.81 13.43 -7.65
CA HIS A 31 20.78 13.30 -9.12
C HIS A 31 19.43 13.75 -9.69
N GLU A 32 18.91 12.99 -10.67
CA GLU A 32 17.69 13.28 -11.42
C GLU A 32 16.43 13.24 -10.55
N LEU A 33 15.41 14.00 -10.97
CA LEU A 33 14.07 13.95 -10.38
C LEU A 33 13.38 12.65 -10.81
N LEU A 34 12.96 11.83 -9.86
CA LEU A 34 12.19 10.60 -10.09
C LEU A 34 10.69 10.87 -10.19
N GLY A 35 10.18 11.84 -9.41
CA GLY A 35 8.76 12.18 -9.40
C GLY A 35 8.44 13.36 -8.51
N GLU A 36 7.25 13.93 -8.72
CA GLU A 36 6.68 15.00 -7.92
C GLU A 36 5.25 14.62 -7.56
N GLY A 37 4.91 14.65 -6.28
CA GLY A 37 3.58 14.31 -5.76
C GLY A 37 3.11 15.32 -4.73
N THR A 38 1.94 15.07 -4.14
CA THR A 38 1.28 15.93 -3.15
C THR A 38 2.18 16.25 -1.95
N PHE A 39 3.05 15.32 -1.56
CA PHE A 39 3.88 15.43 -0.35
C PHE A 39 5.31 15.92 -0.62
N GLY A 40 5.70 16.17 -1.87
CA GLY A 40 7.04 16.66 -2.21
C GLY A 40 7.63 16.10 -3.50
N LYS A 41 8.93 16.35 -3.66
CA LYS A 41 9.71 15.90 -4.82
C LYS A 41 10.63 14.76 -4.40
N VAL A 42 10.68 13.70 -5.20
CA VAL A 42 11.57 12.56 -5.00
C VAL A 42 12.69 12.60 -6.04
N TYR A 43 13.91 12.50 -5.57
CA TYR A 43 15.12 12.49 -6.41
C TYR A 43 15.87 11.18 -6.22
N LYS A 44 16.48 10.69 -7.28
CA LYS A 44 17.54 9.70 -7.16
C LYS A 44 18.76 10.37 -6.54
N GLY A 45 19.49 9.64 -5.74
CA GLY A 45 20.74 10.09 -5.14
C GLY A 45 21.66 8.92 -4.85
N GLU A 46 22.78 9.23 -4.26
CA GLU A 46 23.77 8.25 -3.82
C GLU A 46 24.39 8.67 -2.49
N VAL A 47 24.80 7.69 -1.69
CA VAL A 47 25.67 7.88 -0.53
C VAL A 47 27.08 8.09 -1.05
N VAL A 48 27.66 9.27 -0.85
CA VAL A 48 28.98 9.65 -1.42
C VAL A 48 30.08 8.68 -1.04
N ALA A 49 30.09 8.19 0.19
CA ALA A 49 31.14 7.29 0.69
C ALA A 49 31.11 5.87 0.08
N THR A 50 29.93 5.39 -0.35
CA THR A 50 29.74 4.00 -0.79
C THR A 50 29.25 3.85 -2.21
N GLY A 51 28.76 4.92 -2.83
CA GLY A 51 28.07 4.87 -4.13
C GLY A 51 26.68 4.18 -4.07
N ARG A 52 26.19 3.81 -2.86
CA ARG A 52 24.88 3.16 -2.72
C ARG A 52 23.79 4.11 -3.22
N ALA A 53 22.98 3.63 -4.15
CA ALA A 53 21.81 4.38 -4.63
C ALA A 53 20.76 4.54 -3.53
N VAL A 54 20.14 5.72 -3.46
CA VAL A 54 19.07 6.09 -2.53
C VAL A 54 18.00 6.92 -3.23
N ALA A 55 16.79 6.97 -2.64
CA ALA A 55 15.74 7.88 -3.05
C ALA A 55 15.60 9.00 -1.98
N ILE A 56 15.66 10.26 -2.40
CA ILE A 56 15.61 11.43 -1.50
C ILE A 56 14.30 12.15 -1.72
N LYS A 57 13.34 11.96 -0.80
CA LYS A 57 12.03 12.66 -0.79
C LYS A 57 12.19 13.98 -0.05
N LYS A 58 12.20 15.08 -0.81
CA LYS A 58 12.22 16.42 -0.24
C LYS A 58 10.79 16.86 0.04
N LEU A 59 10.47 17.03 1.32
CA LEU A 59 9.13 17.48 1.72
C LEU A 59 8.94 18.94 1.36
N LEU A 60 7.73 19.31 0.93
CA LEU A 60 7.40 20.70 0.63
C LEU A 60 7.54 21.53 1.89
N LYS A 61 8.10 22.74 1.76
CA LYS A 61 8.19 23.68 2.87
C LYS A 61 6.78 24.03 3.34
N VAL A 62 6.53 23.91 4.62
CA VAL A 62 5.38 24.56 5.24
C VAL A 62 5.54 26.08 5.05
N SER A 63 4.56 26.69 4.39
CA SER A 63 4.65 28.05 3.83
C SER A 63 4.58 29.20 4.84
N SER A 64 4.72 28.95 6.14
CA SER A 64 4.78 30.03 7.13
C SER A 64 5.89 29.81 8.15
N ARG A 65 6.69 30.85 8.39
CA ARG A 65 7.76 30.88 9.41
C ARG A 65 7.28 30.63 10.86
N LYS A 66 5.96 30.43 11.07
CA LYS A 66 5.34 30.29 12.39
C LYS A 66 4.78 28.90 12.69
N GLU A 67 4.60 28.06 11.68
CA GLU A 67 4.06 26.69 11.84
C GLU A 67 5.21 25.73 11.57
N GLY A 68 5.65 25.01 12.59
CA GLY A 68 6.71 23.98 12.49
C GLY A 68 6.40 22.88 11.51
N VAL A 69 7.09 21.76 11.58
CA VAL A 69 6.84 20.55 10.77
C VAL A 69 5.41 20.07 11.04
N GLU A 70 4.65 19.79 9.98
CA GLU A 70 3.30 19.23 10.13
C GLU A 70 3.32 17.94 10.95
N LEU A 71 2.34 17.82 11.85
CA LEU A 71 2.22 16.68 12.74
C LEU A 71 2.06 15.35 11.96
N ALA A 72 1.50 15.42 10.75
CA ALA A 72 1.40 14.28 9.84
C ALA A 72 2.78 13.79 9.38
N THR A 73 3.64 14.70 8.99
CA THR A 73 5.04 14.40 8.59
C THR A 73 5.84 13.79 9.74
N LEU A 74 5.72 14.32 10.95
CA LEU A 74 6.41 13.74 12.11
C LEU A 74 5.94 12.33 12.40
N ARG A 75 4.64 12.06 12.27
CA ARG A 75 4.08 10.71 12.43
C ARG A 75 4.58 9.74 11.37
N GLU A 76 4.64 10.17 10.10
CA GLU A 76 5.20 9.36 9.01
C GLU A 76 6.64 8.97 9.32
N ILE A 77 7.46 9.93 9.74
CA ILE A 77 8.86 9.69 10.13
C ILE A 77 8.94 8.68 11.28
N MET A 78 8.18 8.90 12.36
CA MET A 78 8.20 8.03 13.52
C MET A 78 7.78 6.60 13.17
N LEU A 79 6.72 6.44 12.36
CA LEU A 79 6.27 5.12 11.90
C LEU A 79 7.34 4.44 11.05
N LEU A 80 7.91 5.14 10.07
CA LEU A 80 8.94 4.59 9.19
C LEU A 80 10.23 4.22 9.94
N GLN A 81 10.57 4.91 11.02
CA GLN A 81 11.72 4.57 11.85
C GLN A 81 11.52 3.27 12.66
N GLU A 82 10.28 2.93 12.98
CA GLU A 82 9.94 1.72 13.76
C GLU A 82 9.68 0.50 12.85
N LEU A 83 9.26 0.73 11.60
CA LEU A 83 8.96 -0.35 10.67
C LEU A 83 10.25 -0.88 9.99
N VAL A 84 10.62 -2.11 10.33
CA VAL A 84 11.80 -2.79 9.77
C VAL A 84 11.40 -4.17 9.28
N HIS A 85 11.22 -4.30 7.96
CA HIS A 85 10.81 -5.57 7.34
C HIS A 85 11.26 -5.61 5.87
N GLU A 86 11.57 -6.81 5.36
CA GLU A 86 12.02 -7.01 3.99
C GLU A 86 11.05 -6.40 2.95
N ASN A 87 9.74 -6.53 3.18
CA ASN A 87 8.70 -6.05 2.26
C ASN A 87 8.11 -4.68 2.66
N VAL A 88 8.81 -3.88 3.45
CA VAL A 88 8.48 -2.49 3.77
C VAL A 88 9.67 -1.61 3.42
N ILE A 89 9.42 -0.45 2.81
CA ILE A 89 10.47 0.48 2.40
C ILE A 89 11.34 0.92 3.59
N GLU A 90 12.66 0.82 3.47
CA GLU A 90 13.59 1.26 4.52
C GLU A 90 13.76 2.78 4.50
N LEU A 91 13.47 3.43 5.62
CA LEU A 91 13.93 4.80 5.87
C LEU A 91 15.39 4.75 6.32
N VAL A 92 16.30 5.15 5.44
CA VAL A 92 17.74 5.12 5.70
C VAL A 92 18.13 6.25 6.64
N GLU A 93 17.64 7.50 6.38
CA GLU A 93 18.03 8.69 7.11
C GLU A 93 16.97 9.79 7.03
N VAL A 94 16.98 10.69 8.02
CA VAL A 94 16.19 11.93 8.02
C VAL A 94 17.16 13.10 8.02
N LEU A 95 17.17 13.89 6.96
CA LEU A 95 18.04 15.05 6.82
C LEU A 95 17.29 16.34 7.15
N CYS A 96 17.79 17.08 8.12
CA CYS A 96 17.30 18.41 8.48
C CYS A 96 18.30 19.47 8.00
N ALA A 97 17.93 20.28 7.02
CA ALA A 97 18.78 21.34 6.48
C ALA A 97 18.00 22.66 6.40
N HIS A 98 18.72 23.78 6.15
CA HIS A 98 18.19 25.15 6.11
C HIS A 98 17.05 25.41 5.08
N GLY A 99 16.38 24.44 4.65
CA GLY A 99 15.29 24.47 3.66
C GLY A 99 14.19 23.48 3.88
N GLY A 100 14.25 22.69 4.95
CA GLY A 100 13.21 21.70 5.24
C GLY A 100 13.75 20.33 5.59
N ILE A 101 12.84 19.37 5.65
CA ILE A 101 13.14 17.97 5.92
C ILE A 101 13.24 17.21 4.60
N SER A 102 14.24 16.34 4.52
CA SER A 102 14.32 15.35 3.44
C SER A 102 14.41 13.96 4.05
N LEU A 103 13.67 13.01 3.49
CA LEU A 103 13.69 11.61 3.89
C LEU A 103 14.52 10.84 2.87
N VAL A 104 15.48 10.07 3.33
CA VAL A 104 16.32 9.22 2.50
C VAL A 104 15.84 7.79 2.65
N PHE A 105 15.42 7.19 1.54
CA PHE A 105 14.94 5.82 1.47
C PHE A 105 15.92 4.94 0.69
N GLU A 106 15.82 3.63 0.87
CA GLU A 106 16.40 2.69 -0.08
C GLU A 106 15.87 2.99 -1.50
N TYR A 107 16.73 2.75 -2.52
CA TYR A 107 16.34 2.98 -3.90
C TYR A 107 15.64 1.75 -4.47
N CYS A 108 14.46 1.95 -5.01
CA CYS A 108 13.73 0.96 -5.80
C CYS A 108 13.74 1.37 -7.26
N VAL A 109 13.82 0.40 -8.16
CA VAL A 109 14.04 0.63 -9.59
C VAL A 109 12.74 0.84 -10.37
N THR A 110 11.60 0.37 -9.83
CA THR A 110 10.27 0.49 -10.47
C THR A 110 9.17 0.28 -9.43
N ASP A 111 7.93 0.31 -9.86
CA ASP A 111 6.73 -0.01 -9.08
C ASP A 111 5.80 -0.96 -9.86
N LEU A 112 4.78 -1.51 -9.19
CA LEU A 112 3.86 -2.44 -9.84
C LEU A 112 2.94 -1.76 -10.86
N GLU A 113 2.70 -0.46 -10.77
CA GLU A 113 1.90 0.26 -11.77
C GLU A 113 2.63 0.31 -13.11
N ALA A 114 3.93 0.61 -13.09
CA ALA A 114 4.77 0.56 -14.26
C ALA A 114 4.83 -0.86 -14.86
N ILE A 115 4.95 -1.89 -14.00
CA ILE A 115 4.95 -3.29 -14.44
C ILE A 115 3.61 -3.70 -15.07
N VAL A 116 2.48 -3.30 -14.50
CA VAL A 116 1.16 -3.58 -15.09
C VAL A 116 1.01 -2.92 -16.46
N LYS A 117 1.52 -1.71 -16.64
CA LYS A 117 1.46 -0.95 -17.89
C LYS A 117 2.44 -1.45 -18.95
N ASP A 118 3.57 -2.00 -18.56
CA ASP A 118 4.61 -2.49 -19.49
C ASP A 118 4.17 -3.82 -20.11
N ARG A 119 3.79 -3.77 -21.39
CA ARG A 119 3.31 -4.93 -22.16
C ARG A 119 4.41 -5.94 -22.48
N ASP A 120 5.67 -5.56 -22.38
CA ASP A 120 6.80 -6.46 -22.59
C ASP A 120 7.06 -7.35 -21.37
N VAL A 121 6.51 -6.99 -20.21
CA VAL A 121 6.60 -7.80 -19.01
C VAL A 121 5.49 -8.87 -19.04
N LEU A 122 5.89 -10.14 -19.06
CA LEU A 122 4.96 -11.25 -18.91
C LEU A 122 4.51 -11.35 -17.44
N LEU A 123 3.22 -11.15 -17.18
CA LEU A 123 2.61 -11.40 -15.87
C LEU A 123 1.98 -12.80 -15.86
N ASP A 124 2.79 -13.82 -15.66
CA ASP A 124 2.33 -15.19 -15.43
C ASP A 124 1.87 -15.39 -13.97
N ALA A 125 1.25 -16.56 -13.72
CA ALA A 125 0.71 -16.88 -12.39
C ALA A 125 1.78 -16.87 -11.29
N ALA A 126 3.00 -17.34 -11.57
CA ALA A 126 4.10 -17.37 -10.59
C ALA A 126 4.53 -15.96 -10.17
N ARG A 127 4.66 -15.05 -11.15
CA ARG A 127 5.03 -13.66 -10.89
C ARG A 127 3.94 -12.91 -10.15
N ILE A 128 2.66 -13.06 -10.55
CA ILE A 128 1.54 -12.44 -9.83
C ILE A 128 1.52 -12.93 -8.38
N LYS A 129 1.70 -14.23 -8.14
CA LYS A 129 1.84 -14.80 -6.79
C LYS A 129 3.00 -14.18 -6.02
N GLY A 130 4.16 -14.05 -6.66
CA GLY A 130 5.36 -13.45 -6.05
C GLY A 130 5.13 -12.00 -5.61
N TYR A 131 4.56 -11.15 -6.49
CA TYR A 131 4.23 -9.78 -6.17
C TYR A 131 3.21 -9.68 -5.03
N MET A 132 2.16 -10.49 -5.07
CA MET A 132 1.13 -10.50 -4.02
C MET A 132 1.66 -11.06 -2.71
N LEU A 133 2.53 -12.06 -2.73
CA LEU A 133 3.16 -12.63 -1.54
C LEU A 133 3.99 -11.56 -0.80
N GLY A 134 4.85 -10.83 -1.53
CA GLY A 134 5.64 -9.73 -0.96
C GLY A 134 4.75 -8.61 -0.41
N THR A 135 3.71 -8.22 -1.16
CA THR A 135 2.73 -7.21 -0.73
C THR A 135 2.05 -7.62 0.58
N LEU A 136 1.48 -8.83 0.64
CA LEU A 136 0.76 -9.30 1.82
C LEU A 136 1.68 -9.52 3.03
N ARG A 137 2.96 -9.90 2.83
CA ARG A 137 3.94 -9.97 3.93
C ARG A 137 4.22 -8.60 4.52
N GLY A 138 4.43 -7.57 3.68
CA GLY A 138 4.61 -6.20 4.13
C GLY A 138 3.38 -5.66 4.88
N VAL A 139 2.17 -5.90 4.33
CA VAL A 139 0.91 -5.50 4.96
C VAL A 139 0.67 -6.23 6.28
N ALA A 140 0.93 -7.55 6.33
CA ALA A 140 0.80 -8.32 7.58
C ALA A 140 1.71 -7.77 8.68
N TYR A 141 2.97 -7.46 8.33
CA TYR A 141 3.91 -6.86 9.27
C TYR A 141 3.44 -5.49 9.78
N CYS A 142 2.97 -4.61 8.88
CA CYS A 142 2.39 -3.33 9.30
C CYS A 142 1.22 -3.53 10.26
N HIS A 143 0.31 -4.46 9.97
CA HIS A 143 -0.84 -4.78 10.82
C HIS A 143 -0.44 -5.36 12.17
N ASP A 144 0.63 -6.14 12.24
CA ASP A 144 1.17 -6.65 13.51
C ASP A 144 1.82 -5.53 14.35
N CYS A 145 2.36 -4.51 13.68
CA CYS A 145 2.84 -3.27 14.31
C CYS A 145 1.73 -2.24 14.57
N TRP A 146 0.46 -2.62 14.44
CA TRP A 146 -0.71 -1.75 14.61
C TRP A 146 -0.75 -0.54 13.67
N VAL A 147 -0.19 -0.67 12.48
CA VAL A 147 -0.17 0.36 11.44
C VAL A 147 -1.10 -0.03 10.30
N LEU A 148 -2.02 0.87 9.92
CA LEU A 148 -2.80 0.81 8.68
C LEU A 148 -2.09 1.65 7.63
N HIS A 149 -1.97 1.11 6.41
CA HIS A 149 -1.39 1.83 5.29
C HIS A 149 -2.39 2.84 4.69
N ARG A 150 -3.60 2.40 4.37
CA ARG A 150 -4.77 3.16 3.88
C ARG A 150 -4.67 3.73 2.47
N ASP A 151 -3.53 3.59 1.80
CA ASP A 151 -3.30 4.02 0.42
C ASP A 151 -2.54 2.97 -0.40
N LEU A 152 -2.90 1.70 -0.24
CA LEU A 152 -2.34 0.65 -1.09
C LEU A 152 -2.88 0.80 -2.51
N LYS A 153 -1.95 0.89 -3.46
CA LYS A 153 -2.17 0.92 -4.91
C LYS A 153 -0.91 0.41 -5.61
N PRO A 154 -0.96 0.00 -6.87
CA PRO A 154 0.23 -0.52 -7.57
C PRO A 154 1.43 0.44 -7.53
N GLY A 155 1.23 1.75 -7.65
CA GLY A 155 2.31 2.76 -7.59
C GLY A 155 2.97 2.90 -6.21
N ASN A 156 2.34 2.41 -5.13
CA ASN A 156 2.91 2.40 -3.77
C ASN A 156 3.55 1.05 -3.41
N LEU A 157 3.62 0.12 -4.36
CA LEU A 157 4.29 -1.17 -4.25
C LEU A 157 5.55 -1.15 -5.11
N LEU A 158 6.65 -0.71 -4.49
CA LEU A 158 7.91 -0.54 -5.19
C LEU A 158 8.64 -1.87 -5.34
N LEU A 159 9.56 -1.94 -6.29
CA LEU A 159 10.36 -3.13 -6.55
C LEU A 159 11.84 -2.78 -6.50
N SER A 160 12.60 -3.49 -5.67
CA SER A 160 14.05 -3.33 -5.61
C SER A 160 14.72 -3.91 -6.87
N ALA A 161 16.00 -3.65 -7.05
CA ALA A 161 16.79 -4.23 -8.14
C ALA A 161 16.84 -5.77 -8.06
N GLU A 162 16.77 -6.33 -6.86
CA GLU A 162 16.75 -7.76 -6.58
C GLU A 162 15.36 -8.39 -6.75
N GLY A 163 14.32 -7.58 -7.07
CA GLY A 163 12.96 -8.05 -7.25
C GLY A 163 12.14 -8.17 -5.96
N VAL A 164 12.61 -7.58 -4.86
CA VAL A 164 11.85 -7.57 -3.61
C VAL A 164 10.78 -6.49 -3.64
N VAL A 165 9.51 -6.87 -3.39
CA VAL A 165 8.40 -5.93 -3.27
C VAL A 165 8.50 -5.17 -1.95
N LYS A 166 8.34 -3.84 -2.02
CA LYS A 166 8.41 -2.92 -0.89
C LYS A 166 7.12 -2.10 -0.80
N VAL A 167 6.39 -2.26 0.29
CA VAL A 167 5.25 -1.37 0.61
C VAL A 167 5.82 0.00 0.97
N ALA A 168 5.37 1.04 0.29
CA ALA A 168 5.92 2.40 0.38
C ALA A 168 4.81 3.45 0.45
N ASP A 169 5.19 4.69 0.72
CA ASP A 169 4.33 5.88 0.88
C ASP A 169 3.37 5.80 2.07
N PHE A 170 3.92 5.95 3.25
CA PHE A 170 3.20 5.95 4.53
C PHE A 170 2.59 7.32 4.89
N GLY A 171 2.52 8.26 3.95
CA GLY A 171 1.97 9.61 4.17
C GLY A 171 0.54 9.63 4.71
N LEU A 172 -0.25 8.61 4.38
CA LEU A 172 -1.60 8.41 4.90
C LEU A 172 -1.70 7.38 6.03
N ALA A 173 -0.61 6.72 6.39
CA ALA A 173 -0.60 5.66 7.40
C ALA A 173 -1.03 6.18 8.79
N ARG A 174 -1.61 5.30 9.60
CA ARG A 174 -2.05 5.60 10.97
C ARG A 174 -1.91 4.36 11.86
N CYS A 175 -1.56 4.60 13.13
CA CYS A 175 -1.72 3.57 14.15
C CYS A 175 -3.21 3.35 14.44
N TYR A 176 -3.64 2.09 14.57
CA TYR A 176 -5.00 1.71 14.91
C TYR A 176 -5.04 1.04 16.31
N GLY A 177 -6.24 0.74 16.80
CA GLY A 177 -6.41 0.06 18.11
C GLY A 177 -6.92 0.96 19.24
N SER A 178 -7.08 2.29 19.02
CA SER A 178 -7.80 3.14 19.97
C SER A 178 -9.30 3.17 19.62
N PRO A 179 -10.22 2.72 20.49
CA PRO A 179 -11.66 2.64 20.18
C PRO A 179 -12.33 4.00 19.96
N GLU A 180 -11.72 5.09 20.39
CA GLU A 180 -12.28 6.44 20.26
C GLU A 180 -11.69 7.24 19.08
N ARG A 181 -10.79 6.66 18.30
CA ARG A 181 -10.08 7.41 17.27
C ARG A 181 -10.87 7.44 15.96
N LYS A 182 -11.45 8.62 15.66
CA LYS A 182 -12.06 8.90 14.35
C LYS A 182 -10.95 9.12 13.32
N TYR A 183 -11.10 8.49 12.14
CA TYR A 183 -10.18 8.67 11.02
C TYR A 183 -10.83 9.54 9.95
N THR A 184 -10.00 10.35 9.27
CA THR A 184 -10.48 11.15 8.13
C THR A 184 -10.67 10.27 6.92
N GLY A 185 -11.83 10.37 6.27
CA GLY A 185 -12.20 9.56 5.09
C GLY A 185 -11.60 10.05 3.78
N GLN A 186 -10.76 11.10 3.79
CA GLN A 186 -10.29 11.73 2.56
C GLN A 186 -8.92 11.29 2.12
N VAL A 187 -8.85 11.20 0.83
CA VAL A 187 -7.86 11.45 -0.21
C VAL A 187 -7.26 10.19 -0.81
N VAL A 188 -7.06 10.25 -2.13
CA VAL A 188 -6.29 9.40 -3.00
C VAL A 188 -7.09 8.33 -3.73
N THR A 189 -6.56 7.85 -4.79
CA THR A 189 -7.14 7.00 -5.84
C THR A 189 -8.26 6.10 -5.33
N ARG A 190 -9.49 6.43 -5.66
CA ARG A 190 -10.72 5.75 -5.21
C ARG A 190 -10.81 4.30 -5.63
N TRP A 191 -10.13 3.94 -6.70
CA TRP A 191 -10.21 2.63 -7.34
C TRP A 191 -9.85 1.45 -6.42
N TYR A 192 -9.02 1.72 -5.40
CA TYR A 192 -8.58 0.71 -4.41
C TYR A 192 -9.22 0.91 -3.04
N ARG A 193 -10.13 1.90 -2.91
CA ARG A 193 -10.72 2.25 -1.62
C ARG A 193 -11.82 1.27 -1.25
N ALA A 194 -11.78 0.78 -0.01
CA ALA A 194 -12.78 -0.13 0.54
C ALA A 194 -14.17 0.55 0.63
N PRO A 195 -15.26 -0.20 0.40
CA PRO A 195 -16.61 0.35 0.37
C PRO A 195 -17.04 0.99 1.69
N GLU A 196 -16.58 0.48 2.83
CA GLU A 196 -16.82 1.11 4.13
C GLU A 196 -16.26 2.53 4.23
N LEU A 197 -15.12 2.80 3.58
CA LEU A 197 -14.54 4.15 3.54
C LEU A 197 -15.31 5.08 2.60
N LEU A 198 -15.86 4.53 1.51
CA LEU A 198 -16.70 5.29 0.58
C LEU A 198 -18.05 5.64 1.22
N PHE A 199 -18.54 4.82 2.15
CA PHE A 199 -19.70 5.11 2.99
C PHE A 199 -19.39 5.93 4.24
N GLY A 200 -18.21 6.55 4.30
CA GLY A 200 -17.85 7.49 5.36
C GLY A 200 -17.59 6.86 6.72
N ALA A 201 -17.26 5.56 6.79
CA ALA A 201 -16.92 4.91 8.05
C ALA A 201 -15.84 5.68 8.79
N LYS A 202 -16.10 6.05 10.04
CA LYS A 202 -15.15 6.76 10.93
C LYS A 202 -14.33 5.80 11.78
N PHE A 203 -14.83 4.58 11.96
CA PHE A 203 -14.17 3.50 12.68
C PHE A 203 -13.97 2.35 11.71
N TYR A 204 -12.72 2.01 11.44
CA TYR A 204 -12.33 0.94 10.53
C TYR A 204 -10.97 0.37 10.95
N GLY A 205 -10.64 -0.80 10.47
CA GLY A 205 -9.44 -1.53 10.83
C GLY A 205 -8.64 -2.00 9.62
N ARG A 206 -7.85 -3.02 9.82
CA ARG A 206 -6.95 -3.64 8.83
C ARG A 206 -7.63 -4.14 7.55
N SER A 207 -8.94 -4.40 7.60
CA SER A 207 -9.72 -4.88 6.44
C SER A 207 -9.67 -3.92 5.24
N VAL A 208 -9.47 -2.61 5.44
CA VAL A 208 -9.38 -1.64 4.34
C VAL A 208 -8.17 -1.90 3.43
N ASP A 209 -7.03 -2.27 4.01
CA ASP A 209 -5.82 -2.59 3.25
C ASP A 209 -5.96 -3.92 2.49
N LEU A 210 -6.76 -4.86 3.02
CA LEU A 210 -7.02 -6.14 2.36
C LEU A 210 -7.95 -6.00 1.14
N TRP A 211 -8.94 -5.10 1.21
CA TRP A 211 -9.71 -4.72 0.03
C TRP A 211 -8.80 -4.18 -1.08
N SER A 212 -7.92 -3.24 -0.71
CA SER A 212 -6.96 -2.66 -1.66
C SER A 212 -6.04 -3.73 -2.26
N ALA A 213 -5.55 -4.68 -1.46
CA ALA A 213 -4.77 -5.82 -1.94
C ALA A 213 -5.57 -6.71 -2.92
N GLY A 214 -6.86 -6.93 -2.67
CA GLY A 214 -7.77 -7.63 -3.59
C GLY A 214 -7.93 -6.89 -4.92
N ALA A 215 -8.12 -5.56 -4.89
CA ALA A 215 -8.20 -4.74 -6.09
C ALA A 215 -6.89 -4.75 -6.90
N ILE A 216 -5.73 -4.77 -6.22
CA ILE A 216 -4.41 -4.89 -6.85
C ILE A 216 -4.24 -6.27 -7.50
N LEU A 217 -4.63 -7.35 -6.82
CA LEU A 217 -4.59 -8.70 -7.40
C LEU A 217 -5.46 -8.77 -8.68
N ALA A 218 -6.67 -8.21 -8.61
CA ALA A 218 -7.56 -8.14 -9.77
C ALA A 218 -6.92 -7.37 -10.95
N GLU A 219 -6.24 -6.25 -10.67
CA GLU A 219 -5.54 -5.45 -11.68
C GLU A 219 -4.33 -6.18 -12.28
N LEU A 220 -3.55 -6.90 -11.47
CA LEU A 220 -2.44 -7.73 -11.97
C LEU A 220 -2.94 -8.81 -12.94
N LEU A 221 -4.11 -9.41 -12.67
CA LEU A 221 -4.73 -10.41 -13.53
C LEU A 221 -5.27 -9.80 -14.84
N LEU A 222 -5.89 -8.62 -14.77
CA LEU A 222 -6.55 -7.96 -15.90
C LEU A 222 -5.61 -7.04 -16.70
N ARG A 223 -4.53 -6.57 -16.08
CA ARG A 223 -3.62 -5.51 -16.58
C ARG A 223 -4.30 -4.17 -16.85
N VAL A 224 -5.41 -3.95 -16.18
CA VAL A 224 -6.16 -2.67 -16.14
C VAL A 224 -6.83 -2.55 -14.78
N PRO A 225 -7.07 -1.33 -14.27
CA PRO A 225 -7.79 -1.13 -13.02
C PRO A 225 -9.13 -1.87 -13.00
N PHE A 226 -9.40 -2.62 -11.93
CA PHE A 226 -10.60 -3.45 -11.83
C PHE A 226 -11.88 -2.62 -11.63
N LEU A 227 -11.82 -1.61 -10.77
CA LEU A 227 -12.97 -0.82 -10.35
C LEU A 227 -12.67 0.70 -10.50
N PRO A 228 -12.52 1.23 -11.73
CA PRO A 228 -12.17 2.65 -11.93
C PRO A 228 -13.40 3.56 -11.86
N GLY A 229 -13.69 4.14 -10.70
CA GLY A 229 -14.75 5.14 -10.50
C GLY A 229 -14.20 6.56 -10.40
N ASN A 230 -14.91 7.55 -10.97
CA ASN A 230 -14.51 8.95 -10.97
C ASN A 230 -15.09 9.74 -9.78
N SER A 231 -16.10 9.20 -9.12
CA SER A 231 -16.69 9.73 -7.88
C SER A 231 -16.90 8.60 -6.87
N ASP A 232 -17.15 8.93 -5.60
CA ASP A 232 -17.39 7.93 -4.56
C ASP A 232 -18.68 7.12 -4.86
N ILE A 233 -19.71 7.77 -5.41
CA ILE A 233 -20.96 7.11 -5.83
C ILE A 233 -20.71 6.19 -7.04
N GLU A 234 -19.97 6.62 -8.04
CA GLU A 234 -19.62 5.78 -9.18
C GLU A 234 -18.75 4.61 -8.75
N GLN A 235 -17.81 4.84 -7.84
CA GLN A 235 -16.97 3.79 -7.28
C GLN A 235 -17.81 2.71 -6.59
N LEU A 236 -18.75 3.10 -5.73
CA LEU A 236 -19.70 2.19 -5.08
C LEU A 236 -20.56 1.45 -6.11
N SER A 237 -21.07 2.15 -7.14
CA SER A 237 -21.83 1.53 -8.21
C SER A 237 -21.03 0.43 -8.92
N ARG A 238 -19.76 0.68 -9.26
CA ARG A 238 -18.87 -0.31 -9.87
C ARG A 238 -18.61 -1.51 -8.95
N VAL A 239 -18.38 -1.22 -7.66
CA VAL A 239 -18.23 -2.28 -6.65
C VAL A 239 -19.47 -3.16 -6.61
N PHE A 240 -20.68 -2.58 -6.56
CA PHE A 240 -21.91 -3.36 -6.43
C PHE A 240 -22.31 -4.06 -7.73
N THR A 241 -21.96 -3.50 -8.88
CA THR A 241 -22.09 -4.22 -10.16
C THR A 241 -21.21 -5.47 -10.19
N ALA A 242 -20.02 -5.41 -9.62
CA ALA A 242 -19.10 -6.56 -9.59
C ALA A 242 -19.41 -7.53 -8.45
N ARG A 243 -19.71 -7.04 -7.25
CA ARG A 243 -19.80 -7.85 -6.02
C ARG A 243 -21.21 -8.05 -5.48
N GLY A 244 -22.19 -7.40 -6.07
CA GLY A 244 -23.57 -7.33 -5.57
C GLY A 244 -23.81 -6.18 -4.62
N THR A 245 -25.08 -5.73 -4.53
CA THR A 245 -25.48 -4.69 -3.58
C THR A 245 -25.57 -5.30 -2.18
N PRO A 246 -24.89 -4.72 -1.16
CA PRO A 246 -24.95 -5.24 0.19
C PRO A 246 -26.36 -5.06 0.80
N THR A 247 -26.71 -5.99 1.67
CA THR A 247 -27.90 -5.96 2.51
C THR A 247 -27.50 -6.13 3.96
N GLU A 248 -28.39 -5.88 4.91
CA GLU A 248 -28.12 -6.17 6.34
C GLU A 248 -27.82 -7.66 6.61
N ALA A 249 -28.24 -8.57 5.73
CA ALA A 249 -27.91 -9.99 5.83
C ALA A 249 -26.50 -10.31 5.36
N THR A 250 -25.96 -9.59 4.34
CA THR A 250 -24.64 -9.83 3.77
C THR A 250 -23.55 -8.90 4.33
N TRP A 251 -23.97 -7.78 4.91
CA TRP A 251 -23.10 -6.84 5.63
C TRP A 251 -23.88 -6.17 6.77
N PRO A 252 -23.90 -6.79 7.95
CA PRO A 252 -24.62 -6.25 9.11
C PRO A 252 -24.15 -4.85 9.48
N GLY A 253 -25.10 -3.91 9.64
CA GLY A 253 -24.83 -2.53 10.00
C GLY A 253 -24.46 -1.61 8.82
N VAL A 254 -24.50 -2.08 7.58
CA VAL A 254 -24.17 -1.26 6.40
C VAL A 254 -25.05 -0.02 6.31
N SER A 255 -26.34 -0.12 6.60
CA SER A 255 -27.28 1.00 6.56
C SER A 255 -27.06 2.06 7.64
N SER A 256 -26.26 1.74 8.66
CA SER A 256 -25.89 2.68 9.74
C SER A 256 -24.61 3.46 9.45
N LEU A 257 -23.95 3.23 8.30
CA LEU A 257 -22.76 3.98 7.91
C LEU A 257 -23.11 5.44 7.61
N PRO A 258 -22.25 6.41 7.95
CA PRO A 258 -22.56 7.85 7.91
C PRO A 258 -23.06 8.36 6.56
N ASP A 259 -22.44 7.91 5.48
CA ASP A 259 -22.73 8.36 4.12
C ASP A 259 -23.45 7.26 3.31
N TYR A 260 -24.16 6.36 4.02
CA TYR A 260 -24.92 5.30 3.36
C TYR A 260 -26.05 5.89 2.54
N ILE A 261 -26.13 5.43 1.29
CA ILE A 261 -27.27 5.66 0.39
C ILE A 261 -27.74 4.31 -0.15
N PRO A 262 -29.06 4.12 -0.33
CA PRO A 262 -29.56 2.88 -0.92
C PRO A 262 -29.22 2.83 -2.41
N PHE A 263 -28.74 1.68 -2.87
CA PHE A 263 -28.52 1.38 -4.27
C PHE A 263 -29.59 0.42 -4.77
N GLN A 264 -29.85 0.44 -6.08
CA GLN A 264 -30.70 -0.58 -6.71
C GLN A 264 -30.07 -1.96 -6.50
N PRO A 265 -30.86 -2.97 -6.08
CA PRO A 265 -30.35 -4.30 -5.87
C PRO A 265 -29.72 -4.89 -7.14
N GLN A 266 -28.49 -5.37 -7.04
CA GLN A 266 -27.76 -6.07 -8.08
C GLN A 266 -27.21 -7.39 -7.50
N PRO A 267 -27.32 -8.50 -8.23
CA PRO A 267 -26.82 -9.79 -7.73
C PRO A 267 -25.31 -9.88 -7.69
N GLY A 268 -24.59 -8.92 -8.32
CA GLY A 268 -23.18 -9.03 -8.62
C GLY A 268 -22.91 -9.95 -9.80
N ARG A 269 -21.66 -10.02 -10.22
CA ARG A 269 -21.22 -10.91 -11.29
C ARG A 269 -20.35 -12.02 -10.70
N PRO A 270 -20.52 -13.28 -11.14
CA PRO A 270 -19.61 -14.34 -10.76
C PRO A 270 -18.16 -13.98 -11.11
N LEU A 271 -17.23 -14.13 -10.15
CA LEU A 271 -15.80 -13.81 -10.39
C LEU A 271 -15.24 -14.64 -11.56
N ARG A 272 -15.75 -15.86 -11.78
CA ARG A 272 -15.37 -16.71 -12.92
C ARG A 272 -15.65 -16.06 -14.28
N GLU A 273 -16.69 -15.24 -14.39
CA GLU A 273 -16.99 -14.51 -15.63
C GLU A 273 -16.05 -13.31 -15.82
N LEU A 274 -15.63 -12.68 -14.72
CA LEU A 274 -14.75 -11.52 -14.74
C LEU A 274 -13.28 -11.92 -14.94
N PHE A 275 -12.90 -13.11 -14.44
CA PHE A 275 -11.55 -13.64 -14.44
C PHE A 275 -11.54 -15.08 -14.99
N SER A 276 -11.94 -15.24 -16.26
CA SER A 276 -12.15 -16.56 -16.89
C SER A 276 -10.89 -17.45 -16.93
N ALA A 277 -9.70 -16.86 -16.98
CA ALA A 277 -8.42 -17.55 -16.99
C ALA A 277 -7.86 -17.84 -15.59
N ALA A 278 -8.49 -17.34 -14.52
CA ALA A 278 -8.03 -17.53 -13.15
C ALA A 278 -8.39 -18.94 -12.64
N SER A 279 -7.54 -19.51 -11.81
CA SER A 279 -7.81 -20.77 -11.11
C SER A 279 -8.88 -20.60 -10.02
N ASP A 280 -9.41 -21.71 -9.51
CA ASP A 280 -10.39 -21.69 -8.42
C ASP A 280 -9.78 -21.08 -7.14
N GLU A 281 -8.52 -21.38 -6.85
CA GLU A 281 -7.80 -20.82 -5.70
C GLU A 281 -7.56 -19.31 -5.84
N THR A 282 -7.26 -18.83 -7.05
CA THR A 282 -7.17 -17.40 -7.34
C THR A 282 -8.51 -16.70 -7.11
N LEU A 283 -9.62 -17.28 -7.58
CA LEU A 283 -10.95 -16.74 -7.39
C LEU A 283 -11.38 -16.77 -5.93
N SER A 284 -11.04 -17.85 -5.19
CA SER A 284 -11.29 -17.95 -3.76
C SER A 284 -10.57 -16.88 -2.95
N LEU A 285 -9.28 -16.64 -3.25
CA LEU A 285 -8.52 -15.56 -2.61
C LEU A 285 -9.12 -14.18 -2.94
N LEU A 286 -9.45 -13.93 -4.21
CA LEU A 286 -10.11 -12.67 -4.64
C LEU A 286 -11.43 -12.47 -3.91
N ASP A 287 -12.26 -13.50 -3.80
CA ASP A 287 -13.55 -13.46 -3.11
C ASP A 287 -13.37 -13.06 -1.65
N GLY A 288 -12.42 -13.72 -0.97
CA GLY A 288 -12.12 -13.43 0.42
C GLY A 288 -11.55 -12.04 0.68
N LEU A 289 -10.71 -11.50 -0.23
CA LEU A 289 -10.16 -10.15 -0.13
C LEU A 289 -11.19 -9.07 -0.50
N LEU A 290 -12.07 -9.35 -1.47
CA LEU A 290 -13.10 -8.43 -1.96
C LEU A 290 -14.48 -8.70 -1.31
N THR A 291 -14.50 -9.30 -0.15
CA THR A 291 -15.72 -9.43 0.68
C THR A 291 -16.18 -8.06 1.14
N LEU A 292 -17.47 -7.74 0.92
CA LEU A 292 -18.03 -6.42 1.23
C LEU A 292 -18.04 -6.14 2.73
N ASP A 293 -18.49 -7.12 3.56
CA ASP A 293 -18.45 -7.02 5.02
C ASP A 293 -16.99 -7.00 5.52
N PRO A 294 -16.51 -5.88 6.11
CA PRO A 294 -15.16 -5.80 6.65
C PRO A 294 -14.85 -6.85 7.74
N GLY A 295 -15.90 -7.30 8.45
CA GLY A 295 -15.78 -8.29 9.52
C GLY A 295 -15.54 -9.71 9.00
N ALA A 296 -16.05 -10.03 7.82
CA ALA A 296 -15.89 -11.31 7.14
C ALA A 296 -14.69 -11.34 6.16
N ARG A 297 -14.12 -10.18 5.82
CA ARG A 297 -12.98 -10.07 4.89
C ARG A 297 -11.74 -10.74 5.44
N LEU A 298 -10.97 -11.43 4.59
CA LEU A 298 -9.73 -12.09 4.97
C LEU A 298 -8.75 -11.12 5.65
N THR A 299 -8.03 -11.64 6.65
CA THR A 299 -6.86 -10.95 7.22
C THR A 299 -5.63 -11.22 6.38
N ALA A 300 -4.57 -10.39 6.49
CA ALA A 300 -3.33 -10.62 5.75
C ALA A 300 -2.69 -11.97 6.09
N ARG A 301 -2.74 -12.39 7.36
CA ARG A 301 -2.23 -13.70 7.80
C ARG A 301 -3.06 -14.86 7.21
N ALA A 302 -4.39 -14.73 7.16
CA ALA A 302 -5.24 -15.74 6.53
C ALA A 302 -5.00 -15.81 5.01
N ALA A 303 -4.84 -14.67 4.35
CA ALA A 303 -4.51 -14.61 2.94
C ALA A 303 -3.15 -15.26 2.62
N LEU A 304 -2.12 -15.04 3.46
CA LEU A 304 -0.80 -15.67 3.30
C LEU A 304 -0.84 -17.21 3.50
N ALA A 305 -1.78 -17.71 4.30
CA ALA A 305 -1.99 -19.14 4.49
C ALA A 305 -2.95 -19.77 3.47
N HIS A 306 -3.49 -18.99 2.52
CA HIS A 306 -4.45 -19.46 1.53
C HIS A 306 -3.80 -20.46 0.55
N PRO A 307 -4.54 -21.51 0.10
CA PRO A 307 -4.08 -22.51 -0.87
C PRO A 307 -3.42 -21.92 -2.12
N TYR A 308 -3.87 -20.75 -2.58
CA TYR A 308 -3.28 -19.99 -3.68
C TYR A 308 -1.75 -19.81 -3.55
N PHE A 309 -1.23 -19.60 -2.34
CA PHE A 309 0.22 -19.44 -2.10
C PHE A 309 0.90 -20.73 -1.65
N VAL A 310 0.16 -21.63 -1.00
CA VAL A 310 0.75 -22.77 -0.27
C VAL A 310 0.75 -24.05 -1.09
N THR A 311 -0.33 -24.34 -1.81
CA THR A 311 -0.52 -25.64 -2.46
C THR A 311 -0.73 -25.57 -3.96
N GLU A 312 -1.20 -24.43 -4.48
CA GLU A 312 -1.48 -24.29 -5.91
C GLU A 312 -0.21 -24.06 -6.72
N ALA A 313 -0.04 -24.86 -7.79
CA ALA A 313 1.02 -24.68 -8.78
C ALA A 313 0.67 -23.58 -9.82
N PRO A 314 1.63 -22.85 -10.36
CA PRO A 314 3.02 -22.80 -9.95
C PRO A 314 3.20 -22.10 -8.58
N PRO A 315 4.29 -22.37 -7.85
CA PRO A 315 4.61 -21.63 -6.64
C PRO A 315 4.87 -20.14 -6.95
N PRO A 316 4.83 -19.26 -5.94
CA PRO A 316 5.21 -17.86 -6.11
C PRO A 316 6.63 -17.74 -6.67
N ALA A 317 6.83 -16.91 -7.70
CA ALA A 317 8.14 -16.62 -8.23
C ALA A 317 9.04 -16.00 -7.15
N PRO A 318 10.30 -16.45 -7.02
CA PRO A 318 11.26 -15.85 -6.10
C PRO A 318 11.64 -14.44 -6.54
N PRO A 319 12.14 -13.57 -5.63
CA PRO A 319 12.50 -12.19 -5.97
C PRO A 319 13.37 -12.05 -7.22
N ALA A 320 14.37 -12.92 -7.40
CA ALA A 320 15.25 -12.87 -8.57
C ALA A 320 14.52 -12.96 -9.92
N GLU A 321 13.37 -13.64 -9.99
CA GLU A 321 12.54 -13.74 -11.19
C GLU A 321 11.59 -12.56 -11.33
N LEU A 322 11.33 -11.83 -10.24
CA LEU A 322 10.53 -10.60 -10.21
C LEU A 322 11.37 -9.38 -10.57
N ALA A 323 12.69 -9.47 -10.48
CA ALA A 323 13.59 -8.36 -10.78
C ALA A 323 13.34 -7.79 -12.17
N PRO A 324 13.26 -6.45 -12.32
CA PRO A 324 13.08 -5.83 -13.62
C PRO A 324 14.28 -6.14 -14.52
N ARG A 325 14.02 -6.46 -15.78
CA ARG A 325 15.09 -6.59 -16.75
C ARG A 325 15.74 -5.22 -16.95
N ALA A 326 17.07 -5.17 -16.89
CA ALA A 326 17.79 -3.97 -17.28
C ALA A 326 17.41 -3.61 -18.72
N LYS A 327 16.76 -2.47 -18.93
CA LYS A 327 16.60 -1.92 -20.27
C LYS A 327 17.95 -1.34 -20.64
N ASP A 328 18.55 -1.84 -21.70
CA ASP A 328 19.84 -1.37 -22.20
C ASP A 328 19.80 0.16 -22.34
N GLY A 329 20.56 0.82 -21.48
CA GLY A 329 21.11 2.16 -21.71
C GLY A 329 20.26 3.40 -21.49
N SER A 330 19.01 3.37 -21.03
CA SER A 330 18.33 4.64 -20.69
C SER A 330 16.96 4.40 -20.01
N GLY A 331 16.89 4.31 -18.71
CA GLY A 331 15.57 4.15 -18.12
C GLY A 331 15.53 4.20 -16.62
N ALA A 332 15.79 5.35 -16.02
CA ALA A 332 15.14 5.69 -14.78
C ALA A 332 13.65 5.81 -15.09
N LEU A 333 12.83 4.85 -14.65
CA LEU A 333 11.38 4.96 -14.69
C LEU A 333 10.97 6.16 -13.86
N ALA A 334 10.36 7.16 -14.51
CA ALA A 334 9.74 8.26 -13.81
C ALA A 334 8.63 7.71 -12.93
N MET A 335 8.75 7.89 -11.62
CA MET A 335 7.62 7.71 -10.72
C MET A 335 6.52 8.67 -11.18
N HIS A 336 5.35 8.12 -11.50
CA HIS A 336 4.30 8.81 -12.20
C HIS A 336 3.87 10.11 -11.51
N GLN A 337 3.77 11.16 -12.36
CA GLN A 337 3.00 12.36 -12.04
C GLN A 337 1.53 11.95 -11.89
N GLU A 338 0.94 12.25 -10.74
CA GLU A 338 -0.53 12.24 -10.60
C GLU A 338 -1.10 13.24 -11.63
N GLN A 339 -1.64 12.71 -12.72
CA GLN A 339 -2.47 13.53 -13.60
C GLN A 339 -3.73 13.92 -12.84
N LYS A 340 -3.84 15.21 -12.49
CA LYS A 340 -5.12 15.77 -12.05
C LYS A 340 -6.15 15.52 -13.16
N PRO A 341 -7.31 14.92 -12.87
CA PRO A 341 -8.42 14.91 -13.82
C PRO A 341 -8.83 16.37 -14.04
N ARG A 342 -8.92 16.78 -15.30
CA ARG A 342 -9.53 18.06 -15.70
C ARG A 342 -11.02 18.03 -15.43
#